data_ab54cfd9465fec20e43941a60f513a45
#
_entry.id   ab54cfd9465fec20e43941a60f513a45
#
_cell.length_a   1.000
_cell.length_b   1.000
_cell.length_c   1.000
_cell.angle_alpha   90.00
_cell.angle_beta   90.00
_cell.angle_gamma   90.00
#
_symmetry.space_group_name_H-M   'P 1'
#
loop_
_entity.id
_entity.type
_entity.pdbx_description
1 polymer ?
#
loop_
_entity_poly.entity_id
_entity_poly.type
_entity_poly.pdbx_seq_one_letter_code
_entity_poly.pdbx_strand_id
1 'polypeptide(L)'
;MLRRLAKRSQRFTKRTLRRVGINLSRYDARRDPANVRMRFFKRFGIDVVLDVGANVGQYGSRLRDDGYQGRIVSFEPLSAAFGLLATRCRDDEKWTAIHVALGDRAEAREINISRNSYSSSLLAILPNLLATAPETEYVGKEQIRIELLDDCFDRHCGVDDKVFLKIDTQGFTNHVLRGATKSLDRIAGLQVELSLVALYEGEPLIGEVIAYLERLGFRLVLLIPEFTDAQTGQQLQVDGIFFRL
;
A
#
# COMPACT_ATOMS: atom_id res chain seq x y z
N MET A 1 31.03 -20.13 30.88
CA MET A 1 31.39 -21.06 29.80
C MET A 1 30.16 -21.46 28.95
N LEU A 2 29.09 -21.94 29.50
CA LEU A 2 27.86 -22.39 28.82
C LEU A 2 27.21 -21.33 27.89
N ARG A 3 27.11 -20.07 28.28
CA ARG A 3 26.54 -18.97 27.44
C ARG A 3 27.38 -18.68 26.18
N ARG A 4 28.70 -18.90 26.21
CA ARG A 4 29.57 -18.72 25.03
C ARG A 4 29.44 -19.89 24.06
N LEU A 5 29.25 -21.12 24.54
CA LEU A 5 29.00 -22.31 23.72
C LEU A 5 27.64 -22.23 23.03
N ALA A 6 26.58 -21.82 23.74
CA ALA A 6 25.26 -21.61 23.16
C ALA A 6 25.25 -20.54 22.04
N LYS A 7 25.95 -19.40 22.23
CA LYS A 7 26.10 -18.37 21.20
C LYS A 7 26.87 -18.87 19.97
N ARG A 8 27.87 -19.76 20.16
CA ARG A 8 28.68 -20.33 19.08
C ARG A 8 27.87 -21.34 18.26
N SER A 9 27.08 -22.19 18.92
CA SER A 9 26.13 -23.11 18.30
C SER A 9 25.05 -22.36 17.49
N GLN A 10 24.43 -21.34 18.09
CA GLN A 10 23.43 -20.50 17.38
C GLN A 10 24.00 -19.82 16.13
N ARG A 11 25.25 -19.33 16.17
CA ARG A 11 25.90 -18.73 15.00
C ARG A 11 26.16 -19.77 13.90
N PHE A 12 26.55 -20.96 14.26
CA PHE A 12 26.78 -22.07 13.32
C PHE A 12 25.49 -22.49 12.64
N THR A 13 24.43 -22.73 13.43
CA THR A 13 23.08 -23.08 12.91
C THR A 13 22.54 -22.00 11.97
N LYS A 14 22.64 -20.72 12.36
CA LYS A 14 22.22 -19.60 11.49
C LYS A 14 23.00 -19.55 10.16
N ARG A 15 24.31 -19.82 10.21
CA ARG A 15 25.16 -19.81 9.01
C ARG A 15 24.81 -20.97 8.06
N THR A 16 24.52 -22.16 8.61
CA THR A 16 24.14 -23.33 7.82
C THR A 16 22.78 -23.12 7.17
N LEU A 17 21.79 -22.61 7.91
CA LEU A 17 20.45 -22.31 7.39
C LEU A 17 20.45 -21.22 6.31
N ARG A 18 21.31 -20.19 6.44
CA ARG A 18 21.48 -19.18 5.41
C ARG A 18 21.98 -19.72 4.08
N ARG A 19 22.78 -20.82 4.10
CA ARG A 19 23.26 -21.47 2.87
C ARG A 19 22.17 -22.17 2.08
N VAL A 20 21.06 -22.50 2.74
CA VAL A 20 19.85 -23.07 2.10
C VAL A 20 18.70 -22.06 2.01
N GLY A 21 19.03 -20.74 2.05
CA GLY A 21 18.06 -19.65 1.87
C GLY A 21 17.20 -19.32 3.11
N ILE A 22 17.46 -19.96 4.26
CA ILE A 22 16.66 -19.74 5.50
C ILE A 22 17.38 -18.76 6.43
N ASN A 23 16.76 -17.63 6.74
CA ASN A 23 17.27 -16.67 7.72
C ASN A 23 16.50 -16.77 9.03
N LEU A 24 17.14 -17.35 10.08
CA LEU A 24 16.60 -17.38 11.44
C LEU A 24 16.95 -16.10 12.19
N SER A 25 15.96 -15.25 12.45
CA SER A 25 16.06 -14.12 13.36
C SER A 25 15.13 -14.32 14.56
N ARG A 26 15.45 -13.68 15.69
CA ARG A 26 14.50 -13.64 16.80
C ARG A 26 13.37 -12.70 16.42
N TYR A 27 12.13 -13.19 16.45
CA TYR A 27 10.95 -12.36 16.25
C TYR A 27 10.87 -11.32 17.38
N ASP A 28 10.72 -10.05 17.01
CA ASP A 28 10.43 -8.94 17.92
C ASP A 28 9.13 -8.25 17.46
N ALA A 29 8.04 -8.58 18.13
CA ALA A 29 6.71 -8.02 17.83
C ALA A 29 6.67 -6.48 17.86
N ARG A 30 7.64 -5.82 18.52
CA ARG A 30 7.70 -4.36 18.58
C ARG A 30 8.22 -3.75 17.27
N ARG A 31 8.92 -4.55 16.45
CA ARG A 31 9.54 -4.13 15.17
C ARG A 31 8.84 -4.72 13.96
N ASP A 32 7.93 -5.63 14.18
CA ASP A 32 7.12 -6.21 13.11
C ASP A 32 6.18 -5.14 12.55
N PRO A 33 6.21 -4.86 11.22
CA PRO A 33 5.44 -3.78 10.62
C PRO A 33 3.94 -3.90 10.84
N ALA A 34 3.37 -5.10 10.77
CA ALA A 34 1.96 -5.36 11.02
C ALA A 34 1.57 -4.99 12.44
N ASN A 35 2.35 -5.45 13.43
CA ASN A 35 2.11 -5.10 14.83
C ASN A 35 2.31 -3.61 15.12
N VAL A 36 3.25 -2.94 14.44
CA VAL A 36 3.42 -1.49 14.56
C VAL A 36 2.18 -0.79 14.05
N ARG A 37 1.73 -1.11 12.83
CA ARG A 37 0.51 -0.57 12.22
C ARG A 37 -0.70 -0.76 13.14
N MET A 38 -0.93 -1.99 13.64
CA MET A 38 -2.06 -2.29 14.51
C MET A 38 -2.01 -1.55 15.85
N ARG A 39 -0.82 -1.28 16.42
CA ARG A 39 -0.68 -0.43 17.61
C ARG A 39 -1.09 1.02 17.32
N PHE A 40 -0.72 1.56 16.15
CA PHE A 40 -1.15 2.89 15.73
C PHE A 40 -2.66 2.92 15.48
N PHE A 41 -3.23 1.92 14.80
CA PHE A 41 -4.68 1.81 14.61
C PHE A 41 -5.42 1.84 15.94
N LYS A 42 -4.98 1.05 16.92
CA LYS A 42 -5.55 1.06 18.28
C LYS A 42 -5.37 2.40 18.98
N ARG A 43 -4.19 3.02 18.87
CA ARG A 43 -3.88 4.31 19.51
C ARG A 43 -4.75 5.44 18.99
N PHE A 44 -5.01 5.45 17.68
CA PHE A 44 -5.79 6.49 17.01
C PHE A 44 -7.26 6.13 16.86
N GLY A 45 -7.67 4.92 17.28
CA GLY A 45 -9.05 4.45 17.20
C GLY A 45 -9.55 4.32 15.76
N ILE A 46 -8.73 3.78 14.85
CA ILE A 46 -9.10 3.69 13.43
C ILE A 46 -10.33 2.81 13.24
N ASP A 47 -11.42 3.41 12.76
CA ASP A 47 -12.72 2.77 12.53
C ASP A 47 -12.90 2.33 11.08
N VAL A 48 -12.28 3.07 10.13
CA VAL A 48 -12.41 2.86 8.69
C VAL A 48 -11.06 2.88 8.02
N VAL A 49 -10.81 1.91 7.16
CA VAL A 49 -9.69 1.89 6.22
C VAL A 49 -10.22 2.06 4.81
N LEU A 50 -9.76 3.10 4.12
CA LEU A 50 -9.94 3.30 2.69
C LEU A 50 -8.71 2.72 1.98
N ASP A 51 -8.90 1.68 1.17
CA ASP A 51 -7.84 0.95 0.46
C ASP A 51 -7.93 1.27 -1.03
N VAL A 52 -7.09 2.18 -1.51
CA VAL A 52 -7.07 2.68 -2.89
C VAL A 52 -6.02 1.93 -3.69
N GLY A 53 -6.45 1.31 -4.81
CA GLY A 53 -5.67 0.35 -5.57
C GLY A 53 -5.64 -1.01 -4.86
N ALA A 54 -6.84 -1.53 -4.57
CA ALA A 54 -6.99 -2.72 -3.74
C ALA A 54 -6.62 -4.02 -4.46
N ASN A 55 -6.53 -3.99 -5.78
CA ASN A 55 -6.33 -5.16 -6.64
C ASN A 55 -7.30 -6.29 -6.23
N VAL A 56 -6.81 -7.51 -5.98
CA VAL A 56 -7.67 -8.62 -5.55
C VAL A 56 -7.95 -8.65 -4.04
N GLY A 57 -7.66 -7.56 -3.29
CA GLY A 57 -8.00 -7.40 -1.87
C GLY A 57 -6.96 -7.98 -0.90
N GLN A 58 -5.71 -8.11 -1.31
CA GLN A 58 -4.66 -8.66 -0.45
C GLN A 58 -4.33 -7.79 0.76
N TYR A 59 -4.43 -6.46 0.65
CA TYR A 59 -4.21 -5.57 1.78
C TYR A 59 -5.30 -5.72 2.84
N GLY A 60 -6.58 -5.69 2.43
CA GLY A 60 -7.71 -5.89 3.32
C GLY A 60 -7.66 -7.26 4.01
N SER A 61 -7.27 -8.34 3.28
CA SER A 61 -7.09 -9.67 3.87
C SER A 61 -6.00 -9.67 4.94
N ARG A 62 -4.85 -9.04 4.66
CA ARG A 62 -3.77 -8.90 5.66
C ARG A 62 -4.23 -8.14 6.90
N LEU A 63 -5.04 -7.09 6.74
CA LEU A 63 -5.61 -6.37 7.89
C LEU A 63 -6.50 -7.27 8.74
N ARG A 64 -7.32 -8.14 8.13
CA ARG A 64 -8.14 -9.12 8.86
C ARG A 64 -7.29 -10.16 9.59
N ASP A 65 -6.24 -10.68 8.94
CA ASP A 65 -5.28 -11.61 9.54
C ASP A 65 -4.54 -10.97 10.72
N ASP A 66 -4.21 -9.66 10.63
CA ASP A 66 -3.60 -8.87 11.70
C ASP A 66 -4.59 -8.50 12.83
N GLY A 67 -5.87 -8.86 12.69
CA GLY A 67 -6.92 -8.67 13.72
C GLY A 67 -7.67 -7.34 13.62
N TYR A 68 -7.61 -6.60 12.51
CA TYR A 68 -8.42 -5.40 12.33
C TYR A 68 -9.90 -5.76 12.15
N GLN A 69 -10.78 -5.16 12.98
CA GLN A 69 -12.22 -5.43 13.03
C GLN A 69 -13.09 -4.24 12.56
N GLY A 70 -12.45 -3.14 12.16
CA GLY A 70 -13.15 -1.96 11.64
C GLY A 70 -13.63 -2.16 10.20
N ARG A 71 -14.25 -1.14 9.63
CA ARG A 71 -14.73 -1.16 8.24
C ARG A 71 -13.56 -1.01 7.26
N ILE A 72 -13.66 -1.71 6.12
CA ILE A 72 -12.73 -1.58 4.98
C ILE A 72 -13.56 -1.19 3.76
N VAL A 73 -13.11 -0.17 3.02
CA VAL A 73 -13.68 0.21 1.73
C VAL A 73 -12.52 0.17 0.72
N SER A 74 -12.58 -0.81 -0.17
CA SER A 74 -11.55 -1.06 -1.18
C SER A 74 -11.98 -0.55 -2.55
N PHE A 75 -11.15 0.28 -3.19
CA PHE A 75 -11.38 0.85 -4.52
C PHE A 75 -10.46 0.16 -5.51
N GLU A 76 -11.04 -0.45 -6.55
CA GLU A 76 -10.31 -1.15 -7.61
C GLU A 76 -10.95 -0.90 -8.96
N PRO A 77 -10.22 -0.32 -9.94
CA PRO A 77 -10.78 0.02 -11.24
C PRO A 77 -10.85 -1.13 -12.24
N LEU A 78 -9.94 -2.13 -12.17
CA LEU A 78 -9.86 -3.20 -13.16
C LEU A 78 -10.94 -4.24 -12.93
N SER A 79 -11.76 -4.53 -13.95
CA SER A 79 -12.91 -5.42 -13.86
C SER A 79 -12.53 -6.83 -13.38
N ALA A 80 -11.42 -7.38 -13.88
CA ALA A 80 -10.97 -8.72 -13.49
C ALA A 80 -10.53 -8.78 -12.01
N ALA A 81 -9.72 -7.80 -11.56
CA ALA A 81 -9.27 -7.71 -10.17
C ALA A 81 -10.44 -7.42 -9.23
N PHE A 82 -11.34 -6.49 -9.61
CA PHE A 82 -12.55 -6.17 -8.86
C PHE A 82 -13.46 -7.38 -8.67
N GLY A 83 -13.64 -8.23 -9.68
CA GLY A 83 -14.44 -9.46 -9.55
C GLY A 83 -13.91 -10.41 -8.48
N LEU A 84 -12.57 -10.53 -8.37
CA LEU A 84 -11.92 -11.32 -7.32
C LEU A 84 -12.03 -10.64 -5.94
N LEU A 85 -11.83 -9.31 -5.89
CA LEU A 85 -12.01 -8.50 -4.69
C LEU A 85 -13.44 -8.63 -4.15
N ALA A 86 -14.46 -8.44 -5.01
CA ALA A 86 -15.87 -8.56 -4.62
C ALA A 86 -16.22 -9.94 -4.08
N THR A 87 -15.62 -10.99 -4.66
CA THR A 87 -15.77 -12.36 -4.15
C THR A 87 -15.16 -12.51 -2.76
N ARG A 88 -14.00 -11.89 -2.52
CA ARG A 88 -13.31 -11.93 -1.23
C ARG A 88 -14.05 -11.17 -0.12
N CYS A 89 -14.71 -10.05 -0.48
CA CYS A 89 -15.50 -9.25 0.45
C CYS A 89 -16.85 -9.86 0.82
N ARG A 90 -17.35 -10.85 0.05
CA ARG A 90 -18.74 -11.32 0.10
C ARG A 90 -19.21 -11.71 1.50
N ASP A 91 -18.35 -12.37 2.26
CA ASP A 91 -18.70 -12.95 3.56
C ASP A 91 -18.25 -12.05 4.74
N ASP A 92 -17.80 -10.82 4.44
CA ASP A 92 -17.40 -9.83 5.45
C ASP A 92 -18.27 -8.56 5.33
N GLU A 93 -19.30 -8.47 6.17
CA GLU A 93 -20.24 -7.33 6.21
C GLU A 93 -19.57 -5.97 6.45
N LYS A 94 -18.34 -5.97 6.94
CA LYS A 94 -17.54 -4.75 7.18
C LYS A 94 -16.50 -4.48 6.11
N TRP A 95 -16.55 -5.17 4.98
CA TRP A 95 -15.65 -4.97 3.86
C TRP A 95 -16.42 -4.75 2.56
N THR A 96 -16.34 -3.54 2.01
CA THR A 96 -17.02 -3.15 0.77
C THR A 96 -16.02 -2.95 -0.35
N ALA A 97 -16.32 -3.49 -1.54
CA ALA A 97 -15.58 -3.25 -2.77
C ALA A 97 -16.30 -2.23 -3.64
N ILE A 98 -15.56 -1.27 -4.20
CA ILE A 98 -16.07 -0.22 -5.09
C ILE A 98 -15.31 -0.27 -6.42
N HIS A 99 -16.06 -0.43 -7.53
CA HIS A 99 -15.48 -0.55 -8.88
C HIS A 99 -15.20 0.83 -9.48
N VAL A 100 -14.12 1.48 -9.03
CA VAL A 100 -13.70 2.81 -9.46
C VAL A 100 -12.22 3.05 -9.13
N ALA A 101 -11.53 3.86 -9.93
CA ALA A 101 -10.26 4.47 -9.56
C ALA A 101 -10.49 5.77 -8.80
N LEU A 102 -9.55 6.18 -7.96
CA LEU A 102 -9.52 7.51 -7.38
C LEU A 102 -8.42 8.36 -8.04
N GLY A 103 -8.71 9.64 -8.24
CA GLY A 103 -7.80 10.60 -8.85
C GLY A 103 -8.23 12.04 -8.62
N ASP A 104 -7.65 13.00 -9.37
CA ASP A 104 -7.89 14.44 -9.23
C ASP A 104 -8.97 14.99 -10.18
N ARG A 105 -9.53 14.14 -11.06
CA ARG A 105 -10.61 14.50 -11.98
C ARG A 105 -11.60 13.37 -12.11
N ALA A 106 -12.90 13.71 -12.13
CA ALA A 106 -13.96 12.75 -12.43
C ALA A 106 -14.05 12.58 -13.96
N GLU A 107 -13.56 11.46 -14.47
CA GLU A 107 -13.51 11.18 -15.90
C GLU A 107 -13.53 9.66 -16.19
N ALA A 108 -13.81 9.30 -17.45
CA ALA A 108 -13.50 7.97 -17.96
C ALA A 108 -12.13 8.02 -18.66
N ARG A 109 -11.25 7.09 -18.35
CA ARG A 109 -9.89 7.02 -18.89
C ARG A 109 -9.43 5.58 -19.10
N GLU A 110 -8.55 5.36 -20.08
CA GLU A 110 -7.89 4.07 -20.24
C GLU A 110 -6.79 3.88 -19.19
N ILE A 111 -6.82 2.72 -18.50
CA ILE A 111 -5.74 2.23 -17.68
C ILE A 111 -4.96 1.15 -18.44
N ASN A 112 -3.64 1.13 -18.29
CA ASN A 112 -2.79 0.09 -18.85
C ASN A 112 -2.83 -1.14 -17.94
N ILE A 113 -3.07 -2.32 -18.51
CA ILE A 113 -3.10 -3.59 -17.80
C ILE A 113 -1.72 -4.24 -17.90
N SER A 114 -1.08 -4.49 -16.78
CA SER A 114 0.18 -5.21 -16.73
C SER A 114 -0.03 -6.73 -16.69
N ARG A 115 0.96 -7.49 -17.16
CA ARG A 115 0.93 -8.96 -17.20
C ARG A 115 0.73 -9.56 -15.79
N ASN A 116 1.34 -8.97 -14.76
CA ASN A 116 1.21 -9.42 -13.37
C ASN A 116 -0.02 -8.85 -12.64
N SER A 117 -0.85 -8.02 -13.28
CA SER A 117 -1.98 -7.23 -12.76
C SER A 117 -1.63 -6.19 -11.68
N TYR A 118 -0.67 -6.45 -10.81
CA TYR A 118 -0.30 -5.57 -9.68
C TYR A 118 0.30 -4.24 -10.14
N SER A 119 1.02 -4.24 -11.26
CA SER A 119 1.72 -3.07 -11.81
C SER A 119 0.90 -2.32 -12.87
N SER A 120 -0.41 -2.56 -12.92
CA SER A 120 -1.31 -1.83 -13.82
C SER A 120 -1.42 -0.37 -13.39
N SER A 121 -1.32 0.57 -14.33
CA SER A 121 -1.25 2.00 -14.02
C SER A 121 -1.90 2.88 -15.09
N LEU A 122 -2.34 4.06 -14.67
CA LEU A 122 -2.75 5.15 -15.55
C LEU A 122 -1.56 5.87 -16.20
N LEU A 123 -0.33 5.60 -15.74
CA LEU A 123 0.91 6.19 -16.21
C LEU A 123 1.67 5.23 -17.12
N ALA A 124 2.58 5.75 -17.93
CA ALA A 124 3.48 4.93 -18.71
C ALA A 124 4.59 4.34 -17.82
N ILE A 125 4.93 3.07 -18.06
CA ILE A 125 6.07 2.40 -17.41
C ILE A 125 7.38 2.96 -17.95
N LEU A 126 8.35 3.21 -17.08
CA LEU A 126 9.70 3.58 -17.47
C LEU A 126 10.57 2.34 -17.75
N PRO A 127 11.60 2.46 -18.63
CA PRO A 127 12.44 1.32 -19.04
C PRO A 127 13.16 0.59 -17.89
N ASN A 128 13.50 1.30 -16.81
CA ASN A 128 14.14 0.71 -15.64
C ASN A 128 13.24 -0.27 -14.90
N LEU A 129 11.91 -0.02 -14.83
CA LEU A 129 10.98 -0.98 -14.24
C LEU A 129 10.88 -2.24 -15.09
N LEU A 130 10.75 -2.10 -16.42
CA LEU A 130 10.72 -3.24 -17.35
C LEU A 130 12.01 -4.07 -17.30
N ALA A 131 13.17 -3.42 -17.14
CA ALA A 131 14.45 -4.10 -17.03
C ALA A 131 14.57 -4.90 -15.71
N THR A 132 14.00 -4.39 -14.63
CA THR A 132 14.07 -5.02 -13.30
C THR A 132 13.00 -6.09 -13.11
N ALA A 133 11.78 -5.85 -13.65
CA ALA A 133 10.62 -6.72 -13.52
C ALA A 133 9.87 -6.83 -14.87
N PRO A 134 10.33 -7.69 -15.80
CA PRO A 134 9.72 -7.83 -17.14
C PRO A 134 8.23 -8.20 -17.12
N GLU A 135 7.76 -8.85 -16.05
CA GLU A 135 6.35 -9.19 -15.84
C GLU A 135 5.45 -7.98 -15.64
N THR A 136 6.01 -6.77 -15.47
CA THR A 136 5.25 -5.51 -15.40
C THR A 136 4.84 -4.97 -16.76
N GLU A 137 5.30 -5.58 -17.87
CA GLU A 137 4.96 -5.20 -19.25
C GLU A 137 3.45 -5.06 -19.45
N TYR A 138 3.04 -3.99 -20.11
CA TYR A 138 1.62 -3.78 -20.43
C TYR A 138 1.17 -4.71 -21.56
N VAL A 139 0.07 -5.44 -21.30
CA VAL A 139 -0.49 -6.45 -22.22
C VAL A 139 -1.87 -6.08 -22.75
N GLY A 140 -2.45 -4.97 -22.26
CA GLY A 140 -3.77 -4.51 -22.66
C GLY A 140 -4.12 -3.18 -22.04
N LYS A 141 -5.36 -2.75 -22.30
CA LYS A 141 -5.96 -1.55 -21.72
C LYS A 141 -7.42 -1.80 -21.37
N GLU A 142 -7.93 -1.06 -20.40
CA GLU A 142 -9.33 -1.09 -20.00
C GLU A 142 -9.86 0.34 -19.80
N GLN A 143 -11.09 0.62 -20.21
CA GLN A 143 -11.78 1.87 -19.88
C GLN A 143 -12.26 1.79 -18.43
N ILE A 144 -11.83 2.72 -17.62
CA ILE A 144 -12.20 2.81 -16.20
C ILE A 144 -12.83 4.16 -15.89
N ARG A 145 -13.58 4.21 -14.79
CA ARG A 145 -14.09 5.45 -14.22
C ARG A 145 -13.15 5.91 -13.09
N ILE A 146 -12.89 7.21 -13.07
CA ILE A 146 -12.14 7.87 -12.00
C ILE A 146 -13.10 8.81 -11.26
N GLU A 147 -13.06 8.79 -9.92
CA GLU A 147 -13.77 9.72 -9.03
C GLU A 147 -12.76 10.43 -8.12
N LEU A 148 -13.15 11.55 -7.51
CA LEU A 148 -12.38 12.19 -6.45
C LEU A 148 -12.77 11.57 -5.11
N LEU A 149 -11.80 11.38 -4.23
CA LEU A 149 -12.11 10.95 -2.87
C LEU A 149 -13.01 11.97 -2.17
N ASP A 150 -12.78 13.27 -2.41
CA ASP A 150 -13.59 14.37 -1.83
C ASP A 150 -15.08 14.27 -2.19
N ASP A 151 -15.41 13.71 -3.38
CA ASP A 151 -16.79 13.58 -3.84
C ASP A 151 -17.49 12.33 -3.30
N CYS A 152 -16.73 11.34 -2.86
CA CYS A 152 -17.28 10.06 -2.37
C CYS A 152 -17.04 9.79 -0.88
N PHE A 153 -16.24 10.60 -0.20
CA PHE A 153 -15.81 10.39 1.17
C PHE A 153 -16.98 10.20 2.15
N ASP A 154 -17.97 11.11 2.10
CA ASP A 154 -19.11 11.08 3.02
C ASP A 154 -20.10 9.93 2.74
N ARG A 155 -20.00 9.28 1.57
CA ARG A 155 -20.75 8.04 1.28
C ARG A 155 -20.21 6.84 2.06
N HIS A 156 -18.94 6.89 2.46
CA HIS A 156 -18.22 5.77 3.06
C HIS A 156 -17.78 6.03 4.51
N CYS A 157 -17.66 7.31 4.91
CA CYS A 157 -17.13 7.72 6.19
C CYS A 157 -18.10 8.65 6.92
N GLY A 158 -18.49 8.29 8.13
CA GLY A 158 -19.27 9.16 9.01
C GLY A 158 -18.44 10.33 9.58
N VAL A 159 -19.12 11.30 10.20
CA VAL A 159 -18.49 12.52 10.74
C VAL A 159 -17.45 12.21 11.82
N ASP A 160 -17.74 11.23 12.67
CA ASP A 160 -16.90 10.86 13.83
C ASP A 160 -15.89 9.76 13.52
N ASP A 161 -15.94 9.16 12.34
CA ASP A 161 -15.04 8.08 11.95
C ASP A 161 -13.57 8.51 11.96
N LYS A 162 -12.72 7.69 12.52
CA LYS A 162 -11.26 7.80 12.45
C LYS A 162 -10.77 7.01 11.24
N VAL A 163 -10.43 7.72 10.18
CA VAL A 163 -10.13 7.15 8.87
C VAL A 163 -8.64 6.97 8.67
N PHE A 164 -8.26 5.82 8.14
CA PHE A 164 -6.93 5.54 7.62
C PHE A 164 -7.01 5.33 6.11
N LEU A 165 -6.16 6.00 5.34
CA LEU A 165 -6.11 5.94 3.88
C LEU A 165 -4.86 5.18 3.42
N LYS A 166 -5.01 4.08 2.70
CA LYS A 166 -3.92 3.42 1.98
C LYS A 166 -4.00 3.81 0.50
N ILE A 167 -2.86 4.20 -0.08
CA ILE A 167 -2.72 4.54 -1.50
C ILE A 167 -1.61 3.67 -2.09
N ASP A 168 -1.97 2.84 -3.06
CA ASP A 168 -1.05 2.02 -3.84
C ASP A 168 -1.63 1.96 -5.27
N THR A 169 -1.27 2.94 -6.06
CA THR A 169 -1.85 3.18 -7.39
C THR A 169 -0.79 3.27 -8.48
N GLN A 170 0.37 2.64 -8.19
CA GLN A 170 1.42 2.44 -9.17
C GLN A 170 1.82 3.74 -9.88
N GLY A 171 2.36 4.67 -9.07
CA GLY A 171 2.81 5.98 -9.50
C GLY A 171 1.75 7.10 -9.49
N PHE A 172 0.44 6.76 -9.42
CA PHE A 172 -0.65 7.76 -9.51
C PHE A 172 -0.99 8.45 -8.17
N THR A 173 -0.15 8.29 -7.16
CA THR A 173 -0.32 8.77 -5.77
C THR A 173 -0.65 10.26 -5.69
N ASN A 174 0.06 11.13 -6.44
CA ASN A 174 -0.17 12.58 -6.42
C ASN A 174 -1.58 12.96 -6.88
N HIS A 175 -2.13 12.23 -7.86
CA HIS A 175 -3.48 12.48 -8.36
C HIS A 175 -4.53 12.09 -7.32
N VAL A 176 -4.33 10.95 -6.62
CA VAL A 176 -5.22 10.55 -5.51
C VAL A 176 -5.19 11.59 -4.39
N LEU A 177 -4.00 12.05 -3.98
CA LEU A 177 -3.85 13.06 -2.93
C LEU A 177 -4.48 14.41 -3.30
N ARG A 178 -4.40 14.84 -4.58
CA ARG A 178 -5.07 16.06 -5.07
C ARG A 178 -6.60 15.93 -5.08
N GLY A 179 -7.12 14.74 -5.37
CA GLY A 179 -8.56 14.46 -5.31
C GLY A 179 -9.11 14.26 -3.91
N ALA A 180 -8.25 14.34 -2.88
CA ALA A 180 -8.57 14.12 -1.47
C ALA A 180 -8.34 15.36 -0.58
N THR A 181 -8.15 16.54 -1.15
CA THR A 181 -7.71 17.74 -0.42
C THR A 181 -8.57 18.11 0.77
N LYS A 182 -9.89 17.96 0.69
CA LYS A 182 -10.83 18.19 1.79
C LYS A 182 -10.88 16.98 2.74
N SER A 183 -10.89 15.78 2.17
CA SER A 183 -10.96 14.53 2.93
C SER A 183 -9.71 14.32 3.79
N LEU A 184 -8.53 14.79 3.34
CA LEU A 184 -7.28 14.68 4.08
C LEU A 184 -7.35 15.32 5.46
N ASP A 185 -8.16 16.37 5.69
CA ASP A 185 -8.35 16.97 7.01
C ASP A 185 -9.03 16.04 8.02
N ARG A 186 -9.79 15.06 7.53
CA ARG A 186 -10.53 14.06 8.31
C ARG A 186 -9.79 12.71 8.42
N ILE A 187 -8.63 12.59 7.78
CA ILE A 187 -7.82 11.37 7.79
C ILE A 187 -6.82 11.44 8.94
N ALA A 188 -6.83 10.41 9.80
CA ALA A 188 -5.95 10.30 10.96
C ALA A 188 -4.56 9.77 10.61
N GLY A 189 -4.46 8.94 9.58
CA GLY A 189 -3.19 8.37 9.11
C GLY A 189 -3.28 7.85 7.69
N LEU A 190 -2.10 7.68 7.06
CA LEU A 190 -1.95 7.16 5.70
C LEU A 190 -0.90 6.05 5.64
N GLN A 191 -1.08 5.14 4.67
CA GLN A 191 -0.01 4.31 4.13
C GLN A 191 0.08 4.60 2.64
N VAL A 192 1.29 4.90 2.17
CA VAL A 192 1.52 5.32 0.78
C VAL A 192 2.72 4.58 0.23
N GLU A 193 2.57 4.02 -0.98
CA GLU A 193 3.70 3.50 -1.74
C GLU A 193 4.58 4.67 -2.20
N LEU A 194 5.87 4.61 -1.87
CA LEU A 194 6.85 5.67 -2.07
C LEU A 194 7.98 5.16 -2.96
N SER A 195 8.18 5.80 -4.11
CA SER A 195 9.23 5.45 -5.06
C SER A 195 10.54 6.16 -4.71
N LEU A 196 11.63 5.40 -4.53
CA LEU A 196 12.97 5.93 -4.33
C LEU A 196 13.61 6.35 -5.66
N VAL A 197 13.21 5.69 -6.74
CA VAL A 197 13.55 6.01 -8.13
C VAL A 197 12.27 6.00 -8.95
N ALA A 198 12.18 6.83 -9.99
CA ALA A 198 11.00 6.85 -10.84
C ALA A 198 10.87 5.51 -11.60
N LEU A 199 9.69 4.88 -11.51
CA LEU A 199 9.29 3.65 -12.18
C LEU A 199 8.19 3.89 -13.21
N TYR A 200 7.42 4.98 -13.01
CA TYR A 200 6.37 5.44 -13.89
C TYR A 200 6.61 6.90 -14.29
N GLU A 201 6.15 7.27 -15.48
CA GLU A 201 6.32 8.62 -16.02
C GLU A 201 5.57 9.66 -15.15
N GLY A 202 6.31 10.65 -14.64
CA GLY A 202 5.74 11.74 -13.84
C GLY A 202 5.32 11.37 -12.42
N GLU A 203 5.66 10.17 -11.93
CA GLU A 203 5.39 9.82 -10.53
C GLU A 203 6.23 10.66 -9.55
N PRO A 204 5.69 10.97 -8.37
CA PRO A 204 6.44 11.67 -7.34
C PRO A 204 7.45 10.75 -6.66
N LEU A 205 8.62 11.29 -6.31
CA LEU A 205 9.59 10.56 -5.50
C LEU A 205 9.29 10.72 -4.00
N ILE A 206 9.83 9.80 -3.22
CA ILE A 206 9.67 9.71 -1.76
C ILE A 206 9.84 11.05 -1.05
N GLY A 207 10.85 11.86 -1.41
CA GLY A 207 11.10 13.15 -0.79
C GLY A 207 9.97 14.17 -1.02
N GLU A 208 9.36 14.16 -2.21
CA GLU A 208 8.25 15.05 -2.56
C GLU A 208 6.97 14.68 -1.81
N VAL A 209 6.67 13.38 -1.74
CA VAL A 209 5.47 12.88 -1.03
C VAL A 209 5.60 13.13 0.47
N ILE A 210 6.77 12.84 1.08
CA ILE A 210 6.99 13.11 2.51
C ILE A 210 6.84 14.60 2.80
N ALA A 211 7.49 15.48 2.03
CA ALA A 211 7.40 16.92 2.22
C ALA A 211 5.96 17.44 2.06
N TYR A 212 5.19 16.88 1.11
CA TYR A 212 3.78 17.23 0.94
C TYR A 212 2.94 16.83 2.16
N LEU A 213 3.05 15.59 2.63
CA LEU A 213 2.29 15.08 3.77
C LEU A 213 2.69 15.77 5.09
N GLU A 214 3.98 16.13 5.25
CA GLU A 214 4.42 16.88 6.44
C GLU A 214 3.81 18.29 6.51
N ARG A 215 3.66 18.98 5.37
CA ARG A 215 2.94 20.29 5.32
C ARG A 215 1.48 20.17 5.72
N LEU A 216 0.86 19.00 5.50
CA LEU A 216 -0.52 18.69 5.93
C LEU A 216 -0.58 18.20 7.38
N GLY A 217 0.54 18.18 8.12
CA GLY A 217 0.60 17.81 9.54
C GLY A 217 0.76 16.30 9.80
N PHE A 218 1.00 15.50 8.78
CA PHE A 218 1.33 14.08 8.97
C PHE A 218 2.81 13.90 9.28
N ARG A 219 3.14 12.88 10.08
CA ARG A 219 4.52 12.49 10.40
C ARG A 219 4.76 11.05 9.99
N LEU A 220 5.87 10.82 9.30
CA LEU A 220 6.31 9.47 8.97
C LEU A 220 6.65 8.70 10.25
N VAL A 221 6.03 7.55 10.46
CA VAL A 221 6.22 6.71 11.65
C VAL A 221 6.84 5.35 11.36
N LEU A 222 6.76 4.88 10.10
CA LEU A 222 7.32 3.60 9.69
C LEU A 222 7.62 3.60 8.18
N LEU A 223 8.74 2.99 7.81
CA LEU A 223 9.03 2.59 6.43
C LEU A 223 9.09 1.06 6.36
N ILE A 224 8.43 0.49 5.35
CA ILE A 224 8.40 -0.95 5.10
C ILE A 224 9.01 -1.17 3.71
N PRO A 225 10.09 -1.96 3.56
CA PRO A 225 10.62 -2.33 2.26
C PRO A 225 9.59 -3.12 1.46
N GLU A 226 9.39 -2.73 0.19
CA GLU A 226 8.48 -3.41 -0.74
C GLU A 226 9.25 -3.92 -1.96
N PHE A 227 9.37 -3.14 -3.03
CA PHE A 227 10.01 -3.58 -4.25
C PHE A 227 11.52 -3.34 -4.23
N THR A 228 12.29 -4.42 -4.40
CA THR A 228 13.76 -4.43 -4.42
C THR A 228 14.25 -5.05 -5.74
N ASP A 229 15.20 -4.43 -6.40
CA ASP A 229 15.89 -5.02 -7.53
C ASP A 229 16.67 -6.27 -7.09
N ALA A 230 16.27 -7.42 -7.59
CA ALA A 230 16.84 -8.70 -7.20
C ALA A 230 18.31 -8.87 -7.64
N GLN A 231 18.77 -8.13 -8.68
CA GLN A 231 20.13 -8.23 -9.20
C GLN A 231 21.11 -7.39 -8.39
N THR A 232 20.73 -6.15 -8.08
CA THR A 232 21.59 -5.16 -7.40
C THR A 232 21.37 -5.12 -5.90
N GLY A 233 20.20 -5.54 -5.41
CA GLY A 233 19.75 -5.37 -4.04
C GLY A 233 19.29 -3.94 -3.73
N GLN A 234 19.18 -3.06 -4.74
CA GLN A 234 18.69 -1.70 -4.56
C GLN A 234 17.21 -1.71 -4.21
N GLN A 235 16.84 -1.01 -3.13
CA GLN A 235 15.44 -0.74 -2.81
C GLN A 235 14.89 0.28 -3.81
N LEU A 236 13.78 -0.05 -4.47
CA LEU A 236 13.15 0.81 -5.48
C LEU A 236 11.89 1.48 -4.94
N GLN A 237 11.08 0.74 -4.15
CA GLN A 237 9.89 1.27 -3.49
C GLN A 237 9.82 0.81 -2.03
N VAL A 238 9.19 1.64 -1.21
CA VAL A 238 8.88 1.35 0.20
C VAL A 238 7.47 1.84 0.52
N ASP A 239 6.79 1.18 1.46
CA ASP A 239 5.58 1.73 2.06
C ASP A 239 5.94 2.69 3.20
N GLY A 240 5.41 3.90 3.15
CA GLY A 240 5.49 4.87 4.24
C GLY A 240 4.18 4.92 5.01
N ILE A 241 4.22 4.74 6.34
CA ILE A 241 3.08 4.92 7.23
C ILE A 241 3.20 6.25 7.95
N PHE A 242 2.14 7.05 7.88
CA PHE A 242 2.08 8.41 8.43
C PHE A 242 0.89 8.56 9.37
N PHE A 243 1.04 9.40 10.40
CA PHE A 243 -0.06 9.77 11.31
C PHE A 243 0.02 11.25 11.68
N ARG A 244 -1.11 11.85 12.05
CA ARG A 244 -1.17 13.16 12.73
C ARG A 244 -0.85 12.93 14.21
N LEU A 245 0.39 13.25 14.64
CA LEU A 245 0.89 13.03 16.00
C LEU A 245 0.58 14.22 16.92
#